data_bbb4f662cdf9ff7d07b3f639853743bc
#
_entry.id   bbb4f662cdf9ff7d07b3f639853743bc
#
_cell.length_a   1.000
_cell.length_b   1.000
_cell.length_c   1.000
_cell.angle_alpha   90.00
_cell.angle_beta   90.00
_cell.angle_gamma   90.00
#
_symmetry.space_group_name_H-M   'P 1'
#
loop_
_entity.id
_entity.type
_entity.pdbx_description
1 polymer ?
#
loop_
_entity_poly.entity_id
_entity_poly.type
_entity_poly.pdbx_seq_one_letter_code
_entity_poly.pdbx_strand_id
1 'polypeptide(L)'
;MQSIENKEKCELLCNAVCQPRCSKRLRHYEIISQCQLENDDALMNGEYCAFAANDNLQTAMMQKNFISPDDINSTYLPMGFKNFKLEGRTMAPLDFIEVLLYYLIKEEYKPMIRRYLQQIVW
;
A
#
# COMPACT_ATOMS: atom_id res chain seq x y z
N MET A 1 -13.60 -12.90 7.07
CA MET A 1 -12.38 -13.63 6.64
C MET A 1 -12.34 -15.10 7.06
N GLN A 2 -12.95 -15.49 8.19
CA GLN A 2 -13.01 -16.91 8.59
C GLN A 2 -13.78 -17.81 7.59
N SER A 3 -14.76 -17.26 6.88
CA SER A 3 -15.62 -17.98 5.93
C SER A 3 -15.01 -18.22 4.54
N ILE A 4 -13.78 -17.76 4.28
CA ILE A 4 -13.10 -17.99 3.00
C ILE A 4 -12.48 -19.37 3.00
N GLU A 5 -12.86 -20.22 2.03
CA GLU A 5 -12.40 -21.62 1.96
C GLU A 5 -10.98 -21.77 1.41
N ASN A 6 -10.62 -21.04 0.36
CA ASN A 6 -9.32 -21.19 -0.32
C ASN A 6 -8.39 -20.00 0.01
N LYS A 7 -8.05 -19.83 1.28
CA LYS A 7 -7.24 -18.69 1.75
C LYS A 7 -5.86 -18.61 1.10
N GLU A 8 -5.27 -19.74 0.78
CA GLU A 8 -3.96 -19.82 0.10
C GLU A 8 -3.97 -19.29 -1.34
N LYS A 9 -5.17 -19.13 -1.93
CA LYS A 9 -5.36 -18.54 -3.26
C LYS A 9 -5.74 -17.06 -3.20
N CYS A 10 -5.98 -16.52 -1.99
CA CYS A 10 -6.31 -15.13 -1.80
C CYS A 10 -5.04 -14.30 -1.63
N GLU A 11 -5.03 -13.11 -2.21
CA GLU A 11 -4.00 -12.09 -2.01
C GLU A 11 -4.57 -10.98 -1.12
N LEU A 12 -3.87 -10.64 -0.05
CA LEU A 12 -4.25 -9.57 0.87
C LEU A 12 -3.38 -8.33 0.62
N LEU A 13 -4.01 -7.22 0.32
CA LEU A 13 -3.34 -5.93 0.16
C LEU A 13 -3.09 -5.32 1.55
N CYS A 14 -1.81 -5.09 1.89
CA CYS A 14 -1.43 -4.72 3.25
C CYS A 14 -1.42 -3.21 3.52
N ASN A 15 -1.01 -2.40 2.55
CA ASN A 15 -0.74 -0.97 2.73
C ASN A 15 -1.59 -0.07 1.83
N ALA A 16 -2.83 -0.44 1.55
CA ALA A 16 -3.73 0.40 0.76
C ALA A 16 -4.04 1.72 1.47
N VAL A 17 -3.88 2.83 0.78
CA VAL A 17 -4.28 4.16 1.26
C VAL A 17 -5.76 4.44 1.02
N CYS A 18 -6.40 3.69 0.15
CA CYS A 18 -7.82 3.84 -0.17
C CYS A 18 -8.71 3.35 0.96
N GLN A 19 -9.66 4.18 1.38
CA GLN A 19 -10.62 3.82 2.42
C GLN A 19 -11.46 2.59 2.03
N PRO A 20 -11.70 1.66 2.97
CA PRO A 20 -12.67 0.60 2.77
C PRO A 20 -14.06 1.17 2.41
N ARG A 21 -14.72 0.57 1.43
CA ARG A 21 -16.08 0.95 1.00
C ARG A 21 -16.21 2.43 0.56
N CYS A 22 -15.15 3.01 0.00
CA CYS A 22 -15.21 4.36 -0.55
C CYS A 22 -16.25 4.44 -1.67
N SER A 23 -17.25 5.30 -1.51
CA SER A 23 -18.33 5.50 -2.51
C SER A 23 -17.82 6.12 -3.81
N LYS A 24 -16.67 6.80 -3.77
CA LYS A 24 -16.04 7.46 -4.94
C LYS A 24 -15.06 6.56 -5.68
N ARG A 25 -14.81 5.33 -5.22
CA ARG A 25 -13.74 4.47 -5.76
C ARG A 25 -13.92 4.18 -7.26
N LEU A 26 -15.11 3.82 -7.69
CA LEU A 26 -15.38 3.53 -9.10
C LEU A 26 -15.09 4.76 -9.96
N ARG A 27 -15.64 5.90 -9.58
CA ARG A 27 -15.41 7.18 -10.29
C ARG A 27 -13.92 7.55 -10.34
N HIS A 28 -13.19 7.33 -9.27
CA HIS A 28 -11.75 7.59 -9.21
C HIS A 28 -10.98 6.71 -10.22
N TYR A 29 -11.30 5.41 -10.30
CA TYR A 29 -10.68 4.53 -11.30
C TYR A 29 -11.05 4.89 -12.74
N GLU A 30 -12.29 5.30 -13.00
CA GLU A 30 -12.71 5.78 -14.31
C GLU A 30 -11.89 7.00 -14.75
N ILE A 31 -11.72 7.99 -13.86
CA ILE A 31 -10.92 9.19 -14.12
C ILE A 31 -9.45 8.82 -14.38
N ILE A 32 -8.84 8.00 -13.55
CA ILE A 32 -7.46 7.55 -13.75
C ILE A 32 -7.30 6.87 -15.11
N SER A 33 -8.22 5.98 -15.47
CA SER A 33 -8.18 5.28 -16.76
C SER A 33 -8.32 6.26 -17.92
N GLN A 34 -9.19 7.24 -17.83
CA GLN A 34 -9.39 8.26 -18.87
C GLN A 34 -8.14 9.14 -19.01
N CYS A 35 -7.55 9.60 -17.91
CA CYS A 35 -6.29 10.36 -17.94
C CYS A 35 -5.16 9.58 -18.62
N GLN A 36 -5.06 8.29 -18.36
CA GLN A 36 -4.06 7.44 -19.00
C GLN A 36 -4.29 7.26 -20.50
N LEU A 37 -5.54 7.11 -20.92
CA LEU A 37 -5.89 6.95 -22.34
C LEU A 37 -5.70 8.25 -23.14
N GLU A 38 -6.03 9.39 -22.56
CA GLU A 38 -5.95 10.70 -23.19
C GLU A 38 -4.59 11.38 -23.00
N ASN A 39 -3.72 10.80 -22.15
CA ASN A 39 -2.45 11.38 -21.73
C ASN A 39 -2.60 12.81 -21.20
N ASP A 40 -3.68 13.06 -20.45
CA ASP A 40 -4.05 14.35 -19.90
C ASP A 40 -4.41 14.23 -18.41
N ASP A 41 -3.59 14.81 -17.55
CA ASP A 41 -3.79 14.81 -16.10
C ASP A 41 -4.78 15.90 -15.63
N ALA A 42 -5.27 16.77 -16.51
CA ALA A 42 -6.18 17.87 -16.17
C ALA A 42 -7.52 17.34 -15.60
N LEU A 43 -7.97 16.16 -16.03
CA LEU A 43 -9.18 15.49 -15.52
C LEU A 43 -9.06 15.10 -14.05
N MET A 44 -7.84 15.00 -13.52
CA MET A 44 -7.58 14.70 -12.12
C MET A 44 -7.83 15.90 -11.19
N ASN A 45 -7.90 17.11 -11.72
CA ASN A 45 -8.08 18.33 -10.93
C ASN A 45 -9.48 18.39 -10.29
N GLY A 46 -9.51 18.37 -8.94
CA GLY A 46 -10.72 18.54 -8.13
C GLY A 46 -11.41 17.27 -7.64
N GLU A 47 -10.99 16.08 -8.08
CA GLU A 47 -11.59 14.80 -7.69
C GLU A 47 -10.71 13.96 -6.72
N TYR A 48 -9.61 14.52 -6.22
CA TYR A 48 -8.75 13.81 -5.28
C TYR A 48 -9.36 13.67 -3.89
N CYS A 49 -9.28 12.47 -3.33
CA CYS A 49 -9.44 12.33 -1.89
C CYS A 49 -8.14 12.74 -1.17
N ALA A 50 -8.26 13.21 0.08
CA ALA A 50 -7.11 13.63 0.88
C ALA A 50 -6.05 12.53 1.07
N PHE A 51 -6.43 11.25 0.96
CA PHE A 51 -5.53 10.11 1.10
C PHE A 51 -4.72 9.83 -0.18
N ALA A 52 -5.29 10.05 -1.37
CA ALA A 52 -4.59 9.83 -2.63
C ALA A 52 -3.43 10.81 -2.85
N ALA A 53 -3.53 12.02 -2.29
CA ALA A 53 -2.47 13.02 -2.35
C ALA A 53 -1.24 12.68 -1.49
N ASN A 54 -1.38 11.75 -0.53
CA ASN A 54 -0.33 11.35 0.41
C ASN A 54 -0.18 9.82 0.41
N ASP A 55 0.21 9.28 -0.73
CA ASP A 55 0.45 7.84 -0.88
C ASP A 55 1.79 7.47 -0.22
N ASN A 56 1.73 7.18 1.09
CA ASN A 56 2.88 6.80 1.90
C ASN A 56 2.48 5.83 3.01
N LEU A 57 3.47 5.31 3.72
CA LEU A 57 3.27 4.34 4.80
C LEU A 57 2.39 4.89 5.93
N GLN A 58 2.59 6.14 6.36
CA GLN A 58 1.82 6.74 7.45
C GLN A 58 0.34 6.84 7.10
N THR A 59 0.02 7.24 5.88
CA THR A 59 -1.36 7.31 5.40
C THR A 59 -2.01 5.92 5.35
N ALA A 60 -1.26 4.90 4.90
CA ALA A 60 -1.73 3.52 4.90
C ALA A 60 -2.01 3.02 6.33
N MET A 61 -1.14 3.32 7.29
CA MET A 61 -1.31 2.93 8.71
C MET A 61 -2.55 3.54 9.36
N MET A 62 -3.06 4.65 8.86
CA MET A 62 -4.31 5.28 9.33
C MET A 62 -5.57 4.57 8.84
N GLN A 63 -5.46 3.68 7.84
CA GLN A 63 -6.61 2.99 7.27
C GLN A 63 -7.02 1.78 8.13
N LYS A 64 -8.33 1.55 8.22
CA LYS A 64 -8.89 0.42 9.00
C LYS A 64 -8.53 -0.96 8.42
N ASN A 65 -8.15 -1.02 7.16
CA ASN A 65 -7.75 -2.24 6.46
C ASN A 65 -6.22 -2.41 6.38
N PHE A 66 -5.45 -1.59 7.07
CA PHE A 66 -4.01 -1.75 7.16
C PHE A 66 -3.65 -3.07 7.85
N ILE A 67 -2.70 -3.79 7.27
CA ILE A 67 -2.19 -5.06 7.78
C ILE A 67 -0.70 -4.87 8.08
N SER A 68 -0.33 -4.91 9.35
CA SER A 68 1.06 -4.81 9.79
C SER A 68 1.82 -6.14 9.61
N PRO A 69 3.17 -6.14 9.66
CA PRO A 69 3.96 -7.38 9.74
C PRO A 69 3.55 -8.27 10.92
N ASP A 70 3.22 -7.68 12.06
CA ASP A 70 2.76 -8.42 13.25
C ASP A 70 1.40 -9.06 12.99
N ASP A 71 0.46 -8.38 12.34
CA ASP A 71 -0.82 -8.94 11.93
C ASP A 71 -0.64 -10.10 10.95
N ILE A 72 0.29 -9.98 10.01
CA ILE A 72 0.62 -11.06 9.07
C ILE A 72 1.03 -12.30 9.85
N ASN A 73 1.99 -12.17 10.75
CA ASN A 73 2.56 -13.30 11.48
C ASN A 73 1.63 -13.89 12.54
N SER A 74 0.90 -13.04 13.28
CA SER A 74 0.07 -13.47 14.41
C SER A 74 -1.35 -13.86 14.04
N THR A 75 -1.87 -13.35 12.93
CA THR A 75 -3.29 -13.50 12.56
C THR A 75 -3.47 -14.16 11.20
N TYR A 76 -2.95 -13.57 10.13
CA TYR A 76 -3.29 -14.00 8.78
C TYR A 76 -2.58 -15.28 8.33
N LEU A 77 -1.29 -15.46 8.63
CA LEU A 77 -0.58 -16.70 8.36
C LEU A 77 -1.19 -17.89 9.11
N PRO A 78 -1.48 -17.79 10.43
CA PRO A 78 -2.18 -18.86 11.15
C PRO A 78 -3.57 -19.18 10.60
N MET A 79 -4.27 -18.20 10.00
CA MET A 79 -5.56 -18.42 9.35
C MET A 79 -5.46 -19.15 7.99
N GLY A 80 -4.26 -19.28 7.42
CA GLY A 80 -4.01 -19.97 6.16
C GLY A 80 -3.81 -19.05 4.95
N PHE A 81 -3.76 -17.72 5.13
CA PHE A 81 -3.36 -16.80 4.05
C PHE A 81 -1.86 -16.88 3.81
N LYS A 82 -1.43 -16.82 2.56
CA LYS A 82 -0.02 -16.97 2.17
C LYS A 82 0.50 -15.86 1.26
N ASN A 83 -0.40 -15.11 0.62
CA ASN A 83 -0.04 -14.10 -0.36
C ASN A 83 -0.41 -12.71 0.17
N PHE A 84 0.61 -11.86 0.30
CA PHE A 84 0.49 -10.49 0.81
C PHE A 84 1.08 -9.55 -0.22
N LYS A 85 0.30 -8.53 -0.59
CA LYS A 85 0.68 -7.56 -1.61
C LYS A 85 0.99 -6.23 -0.98
N LEU A 86 2.05 -5.61 -1.47
CA LEU A 86 2.40 -4.22 -1.15
C LEU A 86 2.14 -3.34 -2.38
N GLU A 87 1.48 -2.22 -2.17
CA GLU A 87 1.38 -1.14 -3.15
C GLU A 87 2.60 -0.22 -3.03
N GLY A 88 3.05 0.34 -4.16
CA GLY A 88 4.20 1.24 -4.15
C GLY A 88 4.50 1.84 -5.52
N ARG A 89 3.84 1.38 -6.59
CA ARG A 89 4.14 1.81 -7.96
C ARG A 89 3.95 3.32 -8.18
N THR A 90 3.02 3.94 -7.49
CA THR A 90 2.69 5.37 -7.57
C THR A 90 3.31 6.21 -6.46
N MET A 91 3.97 5.57 -5.50
CA MET A 91 4.66 6.27 -4.41
C MET A 91 5.93 6.95 -4.90
N ALA A 92 6.33 8.03 -4.21
CA ALA A 92 7.68 8.53 -4.34
C ALA A 92 8.71 7.43 -3.96
N PRO A 93 9.86 7.34 -4.63
CA PRO A 93 10.82 6.26 -4.39
C PRO A 93 11.22 6.08 -2.92
N LEU A 94 11.39 7.18 -2.19
CA LEU A 94 11.75 7.15 -0.76
C LEU A 94 10.63 6.61 0.11
N ASP A 95 9.39 6.97 -0.18
CA ASP A 95 8.21 6.45 0.53
C ASP A 95 8.06 4.95 0.31
N PHE A 96 8.32 4.49 -0.91
CA PHE A 96 8.30 3.05 -1.21
C PHE A 96 9.43 2.29 -0.49
N ILE A 97 10.62 2.86 -0.41
CA ILE A 97 11.71 2.29 0.38
C ILE A 97 11.30 2.13 1.85
N GLU A 98 10.63 3.11 2.46
CA GLU A 98 10.13 2.99 3.83
C GLU A 98 9.09 1.86 3.98
N VAL A 99 8.23 1.66 2.99
CA VAL A 99 7.30 0.51 2.97
C VAL A 99 8.07 -0.81 2.96
N LEU A 100 9.08 -0.95 2.10
CA LEU A 100 9.90 -2.16 2.03
C LEU A 100 10.68 -2.41 3.33
N LEU A 101 11.27 -1.37 3.92
CA LEU A 101 11.96 -1.47 5.21
C LEU A 101 11.00 -1.93 6.31
N TYR A 102 9.78 -1.40 6.33
CA TYR A 102 8.78 -1.73 7.33
C TYR A 102 8.35 -3.20 7.28
N TYR A 103 8.10 -3.72 6.07
CA TYR A 103 7.59 -5.09 5.91
C TYR A 103 8.66 -6.17 5.82
N LEU A 104 9.83 -5.88 5.26
CA LEU A 104 10.82 -6.90 4.90
C LEU A 104 12.05 -6.92 5.81
N ILE A 105 12.30 -5.84 6.57
CA ILE A 105 13.51 -5.69 7.36
C ILE A 105 13.18 -5.68 8.85
N LYS A 106 13.91 -6.49 9.63
CA LYS A 106 13.81 -6.49 11.09
C LYS A 106 14.26 -5.14 11.65
N GLU A 107 13.62 -4.70 12.74
CA GLU A 107 13.89 -3.39 13.36
C GLU A 107 15.38 -3.16 13.63
N GLU A 108 16.08 -4.16 14.12
CA GLU A 108 17.50 -4.10 14.46
C GLU A 108 18.42 -3.74 13.27
N TYR A 109 18.00 -4.08 12.03
CA TYR A 109 18.79 -3.82 10.81
C TYR A 109 18.38 -2.55 10.07
N LYS A 110 17.22 -1.97 10.35
CA LYS A 110 16.71 -0.78 9.62
C LYS A 110 17.66 0.41 9.64
N PRO A 111 18.30 0.79 10.76
CA PRO A 111 19.24 1.91 10.79
C PRO A 111 20.45 1.70 9.88
N MET A 112 20.97 0.47 9.85
CA MET A 112 22.11 0.10 9.00
C MET A 112 21.74 0.19 7.52
N ILE A 113 20.60 -0.35 7.14
CA ILE A 113 20.14 -0.34 5.75
C ILE A 113 19.81 1.08 5.30
N ARG A 114 19.14 1.90 6.12
CA ARG A 114 18.90 3.31 5.79
C ARG A 114 20.21 4.06 5.52
N ARG A 115 21.22 3.87 6.36
CA ARG A 115 22.54 4.48 6.18
C ARG A 115 23.18 4.05 4.85
N TYR A 116 23.09 2.78 4.51
CA TYR A 116 23.61 2.25 3.26
C TYR A 116 22.86 2.84 2.04
N LEU A 117 21.55 2.87 2.09
CA LEU A 117 20.73 3.45 1.02
C LEU A 117 20.97 4.95 0.83
N GLN A 118 21.22 5.69 1.90
CA GLN A 118 21.61 7.11 1.83
C GLN A 118 22.87 7.33 1.00
N GLN A 119 23.80 6.41 1.02
CA GLN A 119 25.05 6.51 0.25
C GLN A 119 24.84 6.22 -1.25
N ILE A 120 23.80 5.49 -1.62
CA ILE A 120 23.52 5.07 -3.01
C ILE A 120 22.49 5.97 -3.66
N VAL A 121 21.42 6.35 -2.96
CA VAL A 121 20.23 7.00 -3.52
C VAL A 121 20.27 8.52 -3.32
N TRP A 122 21.01 8.99 -2.33
CA TRP A 122 21.24 10.38 -2.03
C TRP A 122 22.70 10.72 -2.36
#